data_bf71f2f53a88c99fe4781cdc1e9c6e7a
#
_entry.id   bf71f2f53a88c99fe4781cdc1e9c6e7a
#
_cell.length_a   1.000
_cell.length_b   1.000
_cell.length_c   1.000
_cell.angle_alpha   90.00
_cell.angle_beta   90.00
_cell.angle_gamma   90.00
#
_symmetry.space_group_name_H-M   'P 1'
#
loop_
_entity.id
_entity.type
_entity.pdbx_description
1 polymer ?
#
loop_
_entity_poly.entity_id
_entity_poly.type
_entity_poly.pdbx_seq_one_letter_code
_entity_poly.pdbx_strand_id
1 'polypeptide(L)'
;MAKKITGYIKLQVPAGIANPSPPIGPALGQRGVNIMEFTKAFNAATQELERGSPIPTVITVYADRSFSFTTKTPPASFLLKKAARIKSGSSETGKVSAGTIKRSQLREIAEVKMKDLNANDLDAASKIIEGSARAMGLDVVEG
;
A
#
# COMPACT_ATOMS: atom_id res chain seq x y z
N MET A 1 -26.74 11.08 -11.63
CA MET A 1 -27.27 9.77 -11.22
C MET A 1 -26.15 8.86 -10.76
N ALA A 2 -26.42 8.10 -9.71
CA ALA A 2 -25.45 7.11 -9.25
C ALA A 2 -25.34 5.97 -10.27
N LYS A 3 -24.14 5.65 -10.70
CA LYS A 3 -23.87 4.53 -11.59
C LYS A 3 -23.94 3.23 -10.83
N LYS A 4 -24.43 2.18 -11.46
CA LYS A 4 -24.48 0.86 -10.85
C LYS A 4 -23.06 0.28 -10.80
N ILE A 5 -22.62 -0.14 -9.60
CA ILE A 5 -21.32 -0.75 -9.39
C ILE A 5 -21.40 -2.23 -9.76
N THR A 6 -20.53 -2.69 -10.65
CA THR A 6 -20.45 -4.11 -11.02
C THR A 6 -19.42 -4.86 -10.21
N GLY A 7 -18.43 -4.16 -9.64
CA GLY A 7 -17.44 -4.80 -8.79
C GLY A 7 -16.29 -3.88 -8.40
N TYR A 8 -15.41 -4.43 -7.61
CA TYR A 8 -14.21 -3.74 -7.13
C TYR A 8 -12.98 -4.55 -7.50
N ILE A 9 -11.89 -3.84 -7.81
CA ILE A 9 -10.59 -4.44 -8.05
C ILE A 9 -9.61 -3.82 -7.06
N LYS A 10 -8.90 -4.66 -6.31
CA LYS A 10 -7.90 -4.20 -5.35
C LYS A 10 -6.53 -4.66 -5.82
N LEU A 11 -5.62 -3.71 -6.04
CA LEU A 11 -4.29 -3.98 -6.55
C LEU A 11 -3.26 -3.16 -5.79
N GLN A 12 -2.02 -3.63 -5.82
CA GLN A 12 -0.86 -2.83 -5.46
C GLN A 12 -0.13 -2.47 -6.73
N VAL A 13 -0.07 -1.18 -7.04
CA VAL A 13 0.48 -0.67 -8.31
C VAL A 13 1.69 0.23 -8.00
N PRO A 14 2.83 0.04 -8.69
CA PRO A 14 3.99 0.92 -8.49
C PRO A 14 3.66 2.36 -8.85
N ALA A 15 3.97 3.29 -7.96
CA ALA A 15 3.69 4.71 -8.16
C ALA A 15 4.47 5.27 -9.36
N GLY A 16 3.78 5.98 -10.23
CA GLY A 16 4.36 6.68 -11.37
C GLY A 16 4.87 5.80 -12.52
N ILE A 17 4.81 4.47 -12.38
CA ILE A 17 5.30 3.53 -13.39
C ILE A 17 4.31 2.40 -13.69
N ALA A 18 3.02 2.66 -13.48
CA ALA A 18 1.99 1.70 -13.85
C ALA A 18 2.02 1.44 -15.37
N ASN A 19 1.89 0.18 -15.74
CA ASN A 19 1.88 -0.25 -17.13
C ASN A 19 0.90 -1.41 -17.33
N PRO A 20 0.56 -1.76 -18.59
CA PRO A 20 -0.41 -2.82 -18.88
C PRO A 20 0.04 -4.24 -18.56
N SER A 21 1.28 -4.43 -18.12
CA SER A 21 1.78 -5.77 -17.81
C SER A 21 1.15 -6.33 -16.53
N PRO A 22 1.23 -7.65 -16.29
CA PRO A 22 0.72 -8.25 -15.05
C PRO A 22 1.31 -7.56 -13.81
N PRO A 23 0.52 -7.39 -12.69
CA PRO A 23 -0.85 -7.90 -12.52
C PRO A 23 -1.97 -6.97 -12.99
N ILE A 24 -1.65 -5.79 -13.52
CA ILE A 24 -2.63 -4.75 -13.85
C ILE A 24 -3.48 -5.15 -15.05
N GLY A 25 -2.84 -5.56 -16.14
CA GLY A 25 -3.54 -5.90 -17.38
C GLY A 25 -4.63 -6.96 -17.20
N PRO A 26 -4.29 -8.16 -16.69
CA PRO A 26 -5.28 -9.22 -16.49
C PRO A 26 -6.40 -8.83 -15.52
N ALA A 27 -6.07 -8.14 -14.43
CA ALA A 27 -7.07 -7.75 -13.43
C ALA A 27 -8.11 -6.78 -13.99
N LEU A 28 -7.67 -5.78 -14.75
CA LEU A 28 -8.57 -4.82 -15.39
C LEU A 28 -9.27 -5.41 -16.60
N GLY A 29 -8.59 -6.23 -17.37
CA GLY A 29 -9.14 -6.88 -18.56
C GLY A 29 -10.34 -7.76 -18.26
N GLN A 30 -10.30 -8.49 -17.16
CA GLN A 30 -11.42 -9.34 -16.72
C GLN A 30 -12.69 -8.55 -16.47
N ARG A 31 -12.58 -7.30 -16.08
CA ARG A 31 -13.71 -6.42 -15.79
C ARG A 31 -14.08 -5.52 -16.96
N GLY A 32 -13.34 -5.59 -18.06
CA GLY A 32 -13.59 -4.78 -19.24
C GLY A 32 -13.22 -3.31 -19.09
N VAL A 33 -12.34 -2.98 -18.17
CA VAL A 33 -11.86 -1.61 -17.92
C VAL A 33 -10.76 -1.27 -18.91
N ASN A 34 -10.73 0.00 -19.36
CA ASN A 34 -9.67 0.49 -20.25
C ASN A 34 -8.35 0.62 -19.47
N ILE A 35 -7.43 -0.30 -19.75
CA ILE A 35 -6.13 -0.40 -19.06
C ILE A 35 -5.29 0.86 -19.26
N MET A 36 -5.22 1.36 -20.49
CA MET A 36 -4.40 2.53 -20.83
C MET A 36 -4.89 3.80 -20.12
N GLU A 37 -6.21 3.97 -20.06
CA GLU A 37 -6.82 5.11 -19.38
C GLU A 37 -6.50 5.07 -17.88
N PHE A 38 -6.62 3.89 -17.28
CA PHE A 38 -6.27 3.69 -15.87
C PHE A 38 -4.79 4.00 -15.62
N THR A 39 -3.88 3.46 -16.42
CA THR A 39 -2.44 3.67 -16.21
C THR A 39 -2.06 5.14 -16.32
N LYS A 40 -2.63 5.86 -17.28
CA LYS A 40 -2.40 7.31 -17.42
C LYS A 40 -2.91 8.08 -16.20
N ALA A 41 -4.15 7.81 -15.80
CA ALA A 41 -4.77 8.50 -14.66
C ALA A 41 -4.02 8.19 -13.35
N PHE A 42 -3.64 6.94 -13.15
CA PHE A 42 -2.89 6.51 -11.96
C PHE A 42 -1.51 7.16 -11.91
N ASN A 43 -0.78 7.13 -13.02
CA ASN A 43 0.56 7.73 -13.07
C ASN A 43 0.50 9.24 -12.79
N ALA A 44 -0.51 9.92 -13.31
CA ALA A 44 -0.72 11.35 -13.03
C ALA A 44 -1.03 11.58 -11.55
N ALA A 45 -1.89 10.76 -10.96
CA ALA A 45 -2.29 10.89 -9.56
C ALA A 45 -1.16 10.57 -8.57
N THR A 46 -0.23 9.70 -8.96
CA THR A 46 0.88 9.28 -8.09
C THR A 46 2.22 9.93 -8.44
N GLN A 47 2.20 10.94 -9.30
CA GLN A 47 3.43 11.59 -9.79
C GLN A 47 4.29 12.18 -8.66
N GLU A 48 3.65 12.68 -7.61
CA GLU A 48 4.34 13.28 -6.47
C GLU A 48 4.84 12.26 -5.45
N LEU A 49 4.44 11.00 -5.60
CA LEU A 49 4.83 9.94 -4.68
C LEU A 49 6.19 9.34 -5.09
N GLU A 50 6.81 8.66 -4.16
CA GLU A 50 8.07 7.96 -4.44
C GLU A 50 7.87 6.94 -5.56
N ARG A 51 8.62 7.11 -6.64
CA ARG A 51 8.49 6.27 -7.83
C ARG A 51 8.82 4.80 -7.51
N GLY A 52 7.96 3.91 -7.93
CA GLY A 52 8.13 2.48 -7.70
C GLY A 52 7.59 1.97 -6.36
N SER A 53 7.12 2.87 -5.48
CA SER A 53 6.46 2.46 -4.23
C SER A 53 5.17 1.72 -4.52
N PRO A 54 4.92 0.56 -3.91
CA PRO A 54 3.63 -0.12 -4.10
C PRO A 54 2.51 0.69 -3.46
N ILE A 55 1.55 1.09 -4.26
CA ILE A 55 0.40 1.89 -3.80
C ILE A 55 -0.84 0.99 -3.84
N PRO A 56 -1.45 0.69 -2.69
CA PRO A 56 -2.71 -0.02 -2.66
C PRO A 56 -3.79 0.82 -3.33
N THR A 57 -4.43 0.28 -4.34
CA THR A 57 -5.43 0.99 -5.13
C THR A 57 -6.71 0.16 -5.16
N VAL A 58 -7.82 0.82 -4.86
CA VAL A 58 -9.16 0.22 -4.98
C VAL A 58 -9.84 0.86 -6.19
N ILE A 59 -10.16 0.04 -7.18
CA ILE A 59 -10.81 0.46 -8.41
C ILE A 59 -12.27 0.02 -8.36
N THR A 60 -13.17 0.98 -8.50
CA THR A 60 -14.62 0.70 -8.59
C THR A 60 -15.01 0.67 -10.05
N VAL A 61 -15.57 -0.45 -10.49
CA VAL A 61 -16.02 -0.64 -11.88
C VAL A 61 -17.53 -0.49 -11.96
N TYR A 62 -18.00 0.31 -12.91
CA TYR A 62 -19.41 0.59 -13.12
C TYR A 62 -19.98 -0.19 -14.31
N ALA A 63 -21.31 -0.28 -14.37
CA ALA A 63 -22.00 -1.07 -15.40
C ALA A 63 -21.75 -0.57 -16.84
N ASP A 64 -21.43 0.72 -17.00
CA ASP A 64 -21.11 1.32 -18.29
C ASP A 64 -19.63 1.16 -18.69
N ARG A 65 -18.89 0.32 -17.95
CA ARG A 65 -17.46 0.07 -18.12
C ARG A 65 -16.56 1.26 -17.73
N SER A 66 -17.14 2.30 -17.16
CA SER A 66 -16.34 3.37 -16.56
C SER A 66 -15.80 2.91 -15.22
N PHE A 67 -14.81 3.63 -14.70
CA PHE A 67 -14.21 3.29 -13.42
C PHE A 67 -13.85 4.55 -12.64
N SER A 68 -13.74 4.39 -11.34
CA SER A 68 -13.08 5.35 -10.46
C SER A 68 -12.09 4.59 -9.60
N PHE A 69 -11.08 5.27 -9.08
CA PHE A 69 -10.11 4.63 -8.22
C PHE A 69 -9.72 5.54 -7.07
N THR A 70 -9.34 4.92 -5.95
CA THR A 70 -8.77 5.60 -4.81
C THR A 70 -7.45 4.96 -4.47
N THR A 71 -6.47 5.78 -4.12
CA THR A 71 -5.15 5.33 -3.71
C THR A 71 -5.01 5.47 -2.21
N LYS A 72 -4.27 4.55 -1.61
CA LYS A 72 -3.94 4.57 -0.18
C LYS A 72 -2.45 4.78 0.01
N THR A 73 -2.02 4.96 1.25
CA THR A 73 -0.60 5.03 1.55
C THR A 73 0.07 3.68 1.29
N PRO A 74 1.40 3.63 1.04
CA PRO A 74 2.11 2.37 0.84
C PRO A 74 1.86 1.39 2.00
N PRO A 75 1.92 0.07 1.74
CA PRO A 75 1.71 -0.92 2.80
C PRO A 75 2.67 -0.73 3.97
N ALA A 76 2.20 -1.01 5.19
CA ALA A 76 3.04 -0.92 6.38
C ALA A 76 4.31 -1.77 6.25
N SER A 77 4.20 -2.95 5.66
CA SER A 77 5.36 -3.83 5.42
C SER A 77 6.43 -3.18 4.56
N PHE A 78 6.04 -2.46 3.52
CA PHE A 78 6.97 -1.73 2.66
C PHE A 78 7.70 -0.63 3.43
N LEU A 79 6.94 0.17 4.20
CA LEU A 79 7.51 1.26 4.98
C LEU A 79 8.45 0.73 6.08
N LEU A 80 8.08 -0.37 6.72
CA LEU A 80 8.90 -1.01 7.74
C LEU A 80 10.21 -1.57 7.17
N LYS A 81 10.15 -2.23 6.02
CA LYS A 81 11.35 -2.74 5.34
C LYS A 81 12.29 -1.60 4.97
N LYS A 82 11.75 -0.51 4.48
CA LYS A 82 12.52 0.67 4.10
C LYS A 82 13.18 1.30 5.32
N ALA A 83 12.44 1.47 6.41
CA ALA A 83 12.96 2.06 7.65
C ALA A 83 14.04 1.19 8.30
N ALA A 84 13.84 -0.13 8.30
CA ALA A 84 14.80 -1.09 8.85
C ALA A 84 15.95 -1.41 7.87
N ARG A 85 15.86 -0.95 6.62
CA ARG A 85 16.88 -1.18 5.57
C ARG A 85 17.09 -2.66 5.26
N ILE A 86 16.00 -3.42 5.21
CA ILE A 86 16.03 -4.85 4.88
C ILE A 86 15.25 -5.10 3.58
N LYS A 87 15.59 -6.18 2.89
CA LYS A 87 14.92 -6.57 1.63
C LYS A 87 13.64 -7.35 1.89
N SER A 88 13.63 -8.17 2.91
CA SER A 88 12.47 -9.01 3.25
C SER A 88 12.39 -9.21 4.76
N GLY A 89 11.21 -9.56 5.24
CA GLY A 89 11.01 -9.94 6.63
C GLY A 89 11.61 -11.33 6.93
N SER A 90 11.49 -11.74 8.20
CA SER A 90 11.98 -13.05 8.64
C SER A 90 11.17 -14.19 8.02
N SER A 91 11.86 -15.24 7.60
CA SER A 91 11.22 -16.48 7.15
C SER A 91 10.68 -17.29 8.31
N GLU A 92 11.22 -17.10 9.51
CA GLU A 92 10.79 -17.76 10.74
C GLU A 92 10.56 -16.73 11.83
N THR A 93 9.46 -16.01 11.72
CA THR A 93 9.09 -14.95 12.66
C THR A 93 8.95 -15.52 14.07
N GLY A 94 9.57 -14.84 15.03
CA GLY A 94 9.61 -15.27 16.43
C GLY A 94 10.81 -16.14 16.78
N LYS A 95 11.51 -16.66 15.79
CA LYS A 95 12.73 -17.46 15.98
C LYS A 95 13.98 -16.74 15.47
N VAL A 96 13.89 -16.17 14.27
CA VAL A 96 14.99 -15.46 13.63
C VAL A 96 14.57 -14.01 13.40
N SER A 97 15.40 -13.07 13.87
CA SER A 97 15.18 -11.63 13.65
C SER A 97 15.63 -11.23 12.24
N ALA A 98 14.81 -10.46 11.54
CA ALA A 98 15.16 -9.92 10.23
C ALA A 98 15.92 -8.60 10.33
N GLY A 99 15.83 -7.91 11.46
CA GLY A 99 16.47 -6.61 11.70
C GLY A 99 15.87 -5.92 12.90
N THR A 100 16.22 -4.65 13.07
CA THR A 100 15.72 -3.83 14.17
C THR A 100 15.07 -2.57 13.65
N ILE A 101 14.09 -2.04 14.41
CA ILE A 101 13.45 -0.77 14.11
C ILE A 101 13.27 0.02 15.40
N LYS A 102 13.49 1.32 15.34
CA LYS A 102 13.35 2.21 16.49
C LYS A 102 11.91 2.68 16.64
N ARG A 103 11.50 2.97 17.88
CA ARG A 103 10.15 3.51 18.14
C ARG A 103 9.90 4.83 17.44
N SER A 104 10.92 5.69 17.32
CA SER A 104 10.81 6.94 16.56
C SER A 104 10.46 6.69 15.09
N GLN A 105 11.05 5.66 14.48
CA GLN A 105 10.75 5.25 13.12
C GLN A 105 9.31 4.73 12.98
N LEU A 106 8.84 3.99 13.99
CA LEU A 106 7.45 3.52 14.01
C LEU A 106 6.47 4.70 14.06
N ARG A 107 6.77 5.74 14.83
CA ARG A 107 5.93 6.94 14.91
C ARG A 107 5.89 7.68 13.58
N GLU A 108 7.01 7.80 12.89
CA GLU A 108 7.07 8.41 11.56
C GLU A 108 6.19 7.66 10.55
N ILE A 109 6.28 6.34 10.55
CA ILE A 109 5.44 5.50 9.69
C ILE A 109 3.96 5.67 10.05
N ALA A 110 3.66 5.70 11.35
CA ALA A 110 2.29 5.89 11.83
C ALA A 110 1.71 7.23 11.37
N GLU A 111 2.50 8.31 11.38
CA GLU A 111 2.05 9.61 10.88
C GLU A 111 1.66 9.55 9.40
N VAL A 112 2.47 8.88 8.59
CA VAL A 112 2.20 8.73 7.15
C VAL A 112 0.91 7.93 6.93
N LYS A 113 0.66 6.92 7.75
CA LYS A 113 -0.49 6.02 7.59
C LYS A 113 -1.74 6.45 8.35
N MET A 114 -1.68 7.51 9.15
CA MET A 114 -2.84 7.95 9.98
C MET A 114 -4.13 8.10 9.18
N LYS A 115 -4.04 8.59 7.96
CA LYS A 115 -5.22 8.77 7.10
C LYS A 115 -5.88 7.46 6.66
N ASP A 116 -5.16 6.34 6.72
CA ASP A 116 -5.68 5.02 6.34
C ASP A 116 -6.01 4.16 7.55
N LEU A 117 -5.60 4.58 8.75
CA LEU A 117 -5.81 3.85 9.99
C LEU A 117 -7.04 4.35 10.74
N ASN A 118 -7.63 3.49 11.51
CA ASN A 118 -8.76 3.84 12.39
C ASN A 118 -8.32 4.16 13.81
N ALA A 119 -7.03 4.43 14.01
CA ALA A 119 -6.49 4.82 15.30
C ALA A 119 -6.97 6.21 15.71
N ASN A 120 -7.23 6.40 16.99
CA ASN A 120 -7.70 7.67 17.53
C ASN A 120 -6.59 8.71 17.69
N ASP A 121 -5.37 8.25 17.94
CA ASP A 121 -4.20 9.12 18.13
C ASP A 121 -2.93 8.46 17.57
N LEU A 122 -1.84 9.21 17.61
CA LEU A 122 -0.56 8.75 17.07
C LEU A 122 0.03 7.57 17.85
N ASP A 123 -0.17 7.55 19.16
CA ASP A 123 0.32 6.44 20.00
C ASP A 123 -0.38 5.13 19.66
N ALA A 124 -1.70 5.17 19.48
CA ALA A 124 -2.46 4.01 19.02
C ALA A 124 -2.02 3.54 17.64
N ALA A 125 -1.81 4.48 16.71
CA ALA A 125 -1.30 4.16 15.37
C ALA A 125 0.08 3.52 15.44
N SER A 126 0.97 4.03 16.30
CA SER A 126 2.31 3.47 16.49
C SER A 126 2.26 2.02 16.98
N LYS A 127 1.32 1.70 17.87
CA LYS A 127 1.12 0.32 18.36
C LYS A 127 0.67 -0.62 17.24
N ILE A 128 -0.19 -0.15 16.35
CA ILE A 128 -0.63 -0.93 15.18
C ILE A 128 0.56 -1.27 14.30
N ILE A 129 1.40 -0.29 14.00
CA ILE A 129 2.59 -0.46 13.17
C ILE A 129 3.61 -1.36 13.88
N GLU A 130 3.77 -1.22 15.20
CA GLU A 130 4.63 -2.08 16.01
C GLU A 130 4.23 -3.56 15.89
N GLY A 131 2.93 -3.84 15.95
CA GLY A 131 2.42 -5.21 15.75
C GLY A 131 2.79 -5.77 14.38
N SER A 132 2.68 -4.97 13.34
CA SER A 132 3.10 -5.34 11.98
C SER A 132 4.60 -5.60 11.92
N ALA A 133 5.42 -4.78 12.58
CA ALA A 133 6.86 -4.95 12.62
C ALA A 133 7.25 -6.27 13.29
N ARG A 134 6.63 -6.60 14.41
CA ARG A 134 6.86 -7.87 15.11
C ARG A 134 6.45 -9.07 14.27
N ALA A 135 5.33 -8.95 13.55
CA ALA A 135 4.86 -9.99 12.64
C ALA A 135 5.83 -10.24 11.48
N MET A 136 6.62 -9.25 11.11
CA MET A 136 7.67 -9.36 10.08
C MET A 136 8.99 -9.89 10.63
N GLY A 137 9.10 -10.06 11.94
CA GLY A 137 10.33 -10.50 12.58
C GLY A 137 11.30 -9.37 12.90
N LEU A 138 10.82 -8.13 12.96
CA LEU A 138 11.65 -6.98 13.36
C LEU A 138 11.65 -6.83 14.88
N ASP A 139 12.82 -6.55 15.44
CA ASP A 139 12.96 -6.23 16.86
C ASP A 139 12.72 -4.73 17.06
N VAL A 140 11.81 -4.40 17.96
CA VAL A 140 11.49 -3.00 18.29
C VAL A 140 12.38 -2.56 19.46
N VAL A 141 13.17 -1.51 19.23
CA VAL A 141 14.08 -0.95 20.24
C VAL A 141 13.70 0.49 20.56
N GLU A 142 14.09 0.93 21.76
CA GLU A 142 13.89 2.33 22.16
C GLU A 142 14.78 3.26 21.34
N GLY A 143 14.32 4.45 21.08
CA GLY A 143 15.10 5.39 20.30
C GLY A 143 14.36 6.54 19.69
#